data_9a8804e15d303fb0030f556decd03266
#
_entry.id   9a8804e15d303fb0030f556decd03266
#
_cell.length_a   1.000
_cell.length_b   1.000
_cell.length_c   1.000
_cell.angle_alpha   90.00
_cell.angle_beta   90.00
_cell.angle_gamma   90.00
#
_symmetry.space_group_name_H-M   'P 1'
#
loop_
_entity.id
_entity.type
_entity.pdbx_description
1 polymer ?
#
loop_
_entity_poly.entity_id
_entity_poly.type
_entity_poly.pdbx_seq_one_letter_code
_entity_poly.pdbx_strand_id
1 'polypeptide(L)'
;MIKIVLSLLAVSALAAGCAATGQPTPTPAAPAAPAATPATAAPAVTTDVSAAKPWSTTPITVVHQPKVPPVPVVTAIRYAAHRDEGYDRIVFDISGALPGYSAKYVSEVRSDGSDQPVSVPGSKYLLLVLTPAQAHRETGGPTVSGVHRVDLPMLESYAVVGDYEGYVSIALGLNGKAGYRIGELDGRIYVDVQAR
;
A
#
# COMPACT_ATOMS: atom_id res chain seq x y z
N MET A 1 -7.60 -35.42 -38.13
CA MET A 1 -6.62 -36.27 -38.82
C MET A 1 -5.25 -35.65 -38.69
N ILE A 2 -4.27 -36.47 -38.19
CA ILE A 2 -2.84 -36.37 -38.47
C ILE A 2 -2.08 -35.24 -37.76
N LYS A 3 -0.94 -35.43 -37.06
CA LYS A 3 -0.14 -36.62 -36.55
C LYS A 3 0.76 -36.11 -35.40
N ILE A 4 0.97 -36.98 -34.47
CA ILE A 4 1.96 -36.97 -33.40
C ILE A 4 3.38 -37.08 -34.01
N VAL A 5 4.37 -36.32 -33.46
CA VAL A 5 5.77 -36.74 -33.49
C VAL A 5 6.40 -36.53 -32.13
N LEU A 6 6.76 -37.66 -31.55
CA LEU A 6 7.52 -37.89 -30.36
C LEU A 6 9.01 -37.98 -30.77
N SER A 7 9.92 -37.32 -30.04
CA SER A 7 11.35 -37.65 -30.11
C SER A 7 11.99 -37.52 -28.73
N LEU A 8 12.32 -38.69 -28.23
CA LEU A 8 13.16 -38.98 -27.07
C LEU A 8 14.62 -39.00 -27.52
N LEU A 9 15.53 -38.41 -26.78
CA LEU A 9 16.95 -38.80 -26.77
C LEU A 9 17.57 -38.55 -25.40
N ALA A 10 17.92 -39.63 -24.75
CA ALA A 10 18.73 -39.72 -23.55
C ALA A 10 20.20 -39.91 -23.95
N VAL A 11 21.12 -39.22 -23.26
CA VAL A 11 22.52 -39.64 -23.22
C VAL A 11 23.07 -39.45 -21.80
N SER A 12 23.49 -40.56 -21.23
CA SER A 12 24.21 -40.71 -19.97
C SER A 12 25.72 -40.61 -20.25
N ALA A 13 26.49 -39.99 -19.34
CA ALA A 13 27.92 -40.25 -19.21
C ALA A 13 28.35 -40.10 -17.76
N LEU A 14 28.82 -41.21 -17.21
CA LEU A 14 29.58 -41.35 -15.96
C LEU A 14 31.03 -40.88 -16.18
N ALA A 15 31.64 -40.24 -15.18
CA ALA A 15 33.07 -40.35 -14.95
C ALA A 15 33.37 -40.19 -13.45
N ALA A 16 34.00 -41.22 -12.90
CA ALA A 16 34.54 -41.33 -11.54
C ALA A 16 35.95 -40.74 -11.49
N GLY A 17 36.41 -40.36 -10.31
CA GLY A 17 37.85 -40.31 -10.05
C GLY A 17 38.36 -39.35 -8.97
N CYS A 18 38.81 -39.98 -7.91
CA CYS A 18 39.99 -39.72 -7.09
C CYS A 18 39.87 -38.92 -5.80
N ALA A 19 39.98 -39.66 -4.71
CA ALA A 19 40.31 -39.24 -3.36
C ALA A 19 41.75 -38.74 -3.28
N ALA A 20 41.96 -37.66 -2.54
CA ALA A 20 43.29 -37.31 -1.99
C ALA A 20 43.10 -36.91 -0.51
N THR A 21 43.67 -37.73 0.34
CA THR A 21 43.90 -37.55 1.78
C THR A 21 44.92 -36.42 2.00
N GLY A 22 44.54 -35.36 2.64
CA GLY A 22 45.41 -34.26 3.06
C GLY A 22 45.28 -34.04 4.57
N GLN A 23 46.40 -34.14 5.23
CA GLN A 23 46.67 -34.01 6.65
C GLN A 23 46.29 -32.66 7.25
N PRO A 24 45.88 -32.56 8.52
CA PRO A 24 45.57 -31.26 9.14
C PRO A 24 46.80 -30.49 9.54
N THR A 25 46.97 -29.28 9.04
CA THR A 25 47.92 -28.30 9.52
C THR A 25 47.39 -27.53 10.73
N PRO A 26 48.21 -27.18 11.71
CA PRO A 26 47.77 -26.49 12.92
C PRO A 26 47.34 -25.07 12.64
N THR A 27 46.17 -24.71 13.15
CA THR A 27 45.61 -23.35 13.11
C THR A 27 46.42 -22.37 13.95
N PRO A 28 46.85 -21.21 13.41
CA PRO A 28 47.36 -20.11 14.22
C PRO A 28 46.17 -19.43 14.95
N ALA A 29 46.43 -19.08 16.21
CA ALA A 29 45.50 -18.39 17.08
C ALA A 29 45.00 -17.07 16.45
N ALA A 30 43.66 -16.85 16.48
CA ALA A 30 43.06 -15.63 16.05
C ALA A 30 43.39 -14.48 17.01
N PRO A 31 43.68 -13.27 16.51
CA PRO A 31 43.80 -12.09 17.34
C PRO A 31 42.41 -11.68 17.87
N ALA A 32 42.40 -11.21 19.12
CA ALA A 32 41.22 -10.77 19.82
C ALA A 32 40.44 -9.69 19.03
N ALA A 33 39.12 -9.89 18.95
CA ALA A 33 38.18 -8.94 18.36
C ALA A 33 38.18 -7.62 19.16
N PRO A 34 38.22 -6.45 18.49
CA PRO A 34 38.02 -5.18 19.17
C PRO A 34 36.59 -5.08 19.70
N ALA A 35 36.44 -4.50 20.89
CA ALA A 35 35.18 -4.27 21.58
C ALA A 35 34.13 -3.59 20.68
N ALA A 36 32.94 -4.12 20.71
CA ALA A 36 31.79 -3.55 20.02
C ALA A 36 31.50 -2.14 20.54
N THR A 37 31.58 -1.19 19.64
CA THR A 37 31.07 0.18 19.87
C THR A 37 29.56 0.11 20.09
N PRO A 38 29.00 0.85 21.07
CA PRO A 38 27.55 0.83 21.28
C PRO A 38 26.83 1.35 20.04
N ALA A 39 25.84 0.59 19.59
CA ALA A 39 24.98 0.92 18.48
C ALA A 39 24.36 2.31 18.69
N THR A 40 24.57 3.15 17.74
CA THR A 40 23.91 4.44 17.60
C THR A 40 22.41 4.25 17.70
N ALA A 41 21.77 5.02 18.58
CA ALA A 41 20.34 5.07 18.79
C ALA A 41 19.60 5.17 17.44
N ALA A 42 18.56 4.37 17.30
CA ALA A 42 17.59 4.48 16.22
C ALA A 42 17.11 5.94 16.10
N PRO A 43 16.83 6.43 14.88
CA PRO A 43 16.32 7.78 14.71
C PRO A 43 15.02 7.91 15.52
N ALA A 44 14.99 8.96 16.34
CA ALA A 44 13.80 9.34 17.09
C ALA A 44 12.60 9.37 16.14
N VAL A 45 11.60 8.57 16.46
CA VAL A 45 10.28 8.68 15.85
C VAL A 45 9.83 10.10 16.17
N THR A 46 9.88 10.99 15.19
CA THR A 46 9.24 12.29 15.28
C THR A 46 7.76 11.99 15.46
N THR A 47 7.30 12.10 16.69
CA THR A 47 5.88 12.10 17.02
C THR A 47 5.32 13.33 16.33
N ASP A 48 4.67 13.11 15.20
CA ASP A 48 3.91 14.14 14.49
C ASP A 48 2.72 14.49 15.39
N VAL A 49 2.89 15.54 16.20
CA VAL A 49 1.82 16.11 17.02
C VAL A 49 0.96 16.96 16.07
N SER A 50 0.46 16.33 15.02
CA SER A 50 -0.67 16.86 14.28
C SER A 50 -1.85 16.83 15.25
N ALA A 51 -2.32 18.01 15.66
CA ALA A 51 -3.47 18.14 16.55
C ALA A 51 -4.59 17.23 16.00
N ALA A 52 -4.91 16.18 16.74
CA ALA A 52 -5.75 15.10 16.25
C ALA A 52 -7.11 15.67 15.85
N LYS A 53 -7.37 15.72 14.53
CA LYS A 53 -8.66 16.16 14.00
C LYS A 53 -9.78 15.33 14.67
N PRO A 54 -10.93 15.93 14.98
CA PRO A 54 -12.02 15.21 15.62
C PRO A 54 -12.54 14.08 14.73
N TRP A 55 -12.99 13.01 15.33
CA TRP A 55 -13.66 11.92 14.64
C TRP A 55 -15.00 12.39 14.06
N SER A 56 -15.28 12.05 12.82
CA SER A 56 -16.51 12.41 12.12
C SER A 56 -17.15 11.20 11.46
N THR A 57 -18.46 11.20 11.33
CA THR A 57 -19.21 10.26 10.46
C THR A 57 -19.93 11.00 9.32
N THR A 58 -19.73 12.31 9.23
CA THR A 58 -20.29 13.18 8.18
C THR A 58 -19.27 13.40 7.06
N PRO A 59 -19.71 13.80 5.87
CA PRO A 59 -18.81 14.08 4.76
C PRO A 59 -17.74 15.13 5.12
N ILE A 60 -16.53 14.89 4.67
CA ILE A 60 -15.38 15.80 4.80
C ILE A 60 -14.98 16.21 3.39
N THR A 61 -14.69 17.48 3.18
CA THR A 61 -14.15 18.00 1.91
C THR A 61 -13.03 18.98 2.23
N VAL A 62 -11.89 18.81 1.55
CA VAL A 62 -10.75 19.73 1.58
C VAL A 62 -10.42 20.10 0.15
N VAL A 63 -10.33 21.40 -0.10
CA VAL A 63 -10.04 21.92 -1.44
C VAL A 63 -8.58 22.33 -1.51
N HIS A 64 -7.84 21.65 -2.40
CA HIS A 64 -6.55 22.10 -2.88
C HIS A 64 -6.66 22.36 -4.38
N GLN A 65 -5.97 23.38 -4.85
CA GLN A 65 -5.91 23.74 -6.27
C GLN A 65 -4.45 23.71 -6.75
N PRO A 66 -3.84 22.51 -6.83
CA PRO A 66 -2.48 22.41 -7.32
C PRO A 66 -2.40 22.92 -8.76
N LYS A 67 -1.27 23.52 -9.10
CA LYS A 67 -1.00 23.89 -10.49
C LYS A 67 -0.83 22.60 -11.31
N VAL A 68 -1.65 22.42 -12.32
CA VAL A 68 -1.55 21.30 -13.27
C VAL A 68 -1.29 21.82 -14.69
N PRO A 69 -0.48 21.19 -15.52
CA PRO A 69 0.37 20.01 -15.22
C PRO A 69 1.58 20.33 -14.33
N PRO A 70 2.23 19.34 -13.67
CA PRO A 70 1.86 17.92 -13.71
C PRO A 70 0.67 17.59 -12.78
N VAL A 71 -0.13 16.60 -13.18
CA VAL A 71 -1.23 16.10 -12.34
C VAL A 71 -0.65 15.27 -11.18
N PRO A 72 -1.10 15.47 -9.94
CA PRO A 72 -0.70 14.64 -8.82
C PRO A 72 -0.99 13.14 -9.06
N VAL A 73 -0.05 12.27 -8.69
CA VAL A 73 -0.17 10.82 -8.92
C VAL A 73 -0.21 10.07 -7.60
N VAL A 74 -1.24 9.25 -7.39
CA VAL A 74 -1.26 8.27 -6.30
C VAL A 74 -0.29 7.16 -6.66
N THR A 75 0.83 7.05 -5.94
CA THR A 75 1.92 6.13 -6.29
C THR A 75 1.90 4.83 -5.51
N ALA A 76 1.36 4.86 -4.29
CA ALA A 76 1.23 3.69 -3.43
C ALA A 76 0.11 3.88 -2.41
N ILE A 77 -0.40 2.75 -1.90
CA ILE A 77 -1.35 2.70 -0.79
C ILE A 77 -0.74 1.79 0.28
N ARG A 78 -0.67 2.30 1.51
CA ARG A 78 -0.13 1.58 2.67
C ARG A 78 -1.12 1.63 3.82
N TYR A 79 -1.08 0.66 4.71
CA TYR A 79 -2.01 0.59 5.84
C TYR A 79 -1.37 -0.06 7.05
N ALA A 80 -1.87 0.30 8.23
CA ALA A 80 -1.45 -0.28 9.51
C ALA A 80 -2.54 -0.13 10.57
N ALA A 81 -2.61 -1.07 11.51
CA ALA A 81 -3.39 -0.95 12.72
C ALA A 81 -2.58 -0.20 13.78
N HIS A 82 -3.15 0.85 14.34
CA HIS A 82 -2.65 1.59 15.50
C HIS A 82 -3.46 1.18 16.74
N ARG A 83 -3.23 -0.06 17.20
CA ARG A 83 -4.06 -0.71 18.24
C ARG A 83 -4.05 0.04 19.56
N ASP A 84 -2.89 0.53 19.96
CA ASP A 84 -2.73 1.27 21.22
C ASP A 84 -3.41 2.64 21.19
N GLU A 85 -3.64 3.18 19.99
CA GLU A 85 -4.29 4.46 19.77
C GLU A 85 -5.75 4.31 19.31
N GLY A 86 -6.21 3.09 19.05
CA GLY A 86 -7.58 2.73 18.75
C GLY A 86 -8.07 3.12 17.36
N TYR A 87 -7.21 3.06 16.35
CA TYR A 87 -7.61 3.29 14.95
C TYR A 87 -6.79 2.46 13.95
N ASP A 88 -7.36 2.27 12.76
CA ASP A 88 -6.65 1.79 11.58
C ASP A 88 -6.35 2.96 10.67
N ARG A 89 -5.14 3.00 10.10
CA ARG A 89 -4.70 4.03 9.16
C ARG A 89 -4.47 3.45 7.78
N ILE A 90 -4.96 4.15 6.76
CA ILE A 90 -4.58 3.96 5.36
C ILE A 90 -3.94 5.25 4.85
N VAL A 91 -2.82 5.12 4.13
CA VAL A 91 -2.01 6.22 3.63
C VAL A 91 -1.90 6.12 2.11
N PHE A 92 -2.12 7.22 1.44
CA PHE A 92 -1.97 7.39 0.01
C PHE A 92 -0.73 8.23 -0.25
N ASP A 93 0.30 7.62 -0.84
CA ASP A 93 1.52 8.32 -1.24
C ASP A 93 1.26 9.08 -2.55
N ILE A 94 1.54 10.36 -2.56
CA ILE A 94 1.27 11.27 -3.67
C ILE A 94 2.60 11.79 -4.23
N SER A 95 2.79 11.62 -5.53
CA SER A 95 3.85 12.30 -6.25
C SER A 95 3.32 13.62 -6.81
N GLY A 96 4.07 14.71 -6.58
CA GLY A 96 3.63 16.06 -6.91
C GLY A 96 2.95 16.76 -5.75
N ALA A 97 2.19 17.81 -6.04
CA ALA A 97 1.44 18.56 -5.04
C ALA A 97 0.25 17.74 -4.49
N LEU A 98 -0.17 18.03 -3.26
CA LEU A 98 -1.35 17.35 -2.71
C LEU A 98 -2.62 17.77 -3.47
N PRO A 99 -3.44 16.81 -3.92
CA PRO A 99 -4.75 17.08 -4.49
C PRO A 99 -5.76 17.47 -3.41
N GLY A 100 -6.86 18.13 -3.79
CA GLY A 100 -8.05 18.19 -2.95
C GLY A 100 -8.65 16.81 -2.75
N TYR A 101 -9.48 16.67 -1.71
CA TYR A 101 -10.12 15.40 -1.44
C TYR A 101 -11.49 15.56 -0.79
N SER A 102 -12.34 14.56 -1.00
CA SER A 102 -13.58 14.42 -0.26
C SER A 102 -13.78 12.97 0.18
N ALA A 103 -14.44 12.78 1.33
CA ALA A 103 -14.82 11.46 1.81
C ALA A 103 -16.23 11.46 2.35
N LYS A 104 -16.99 10.40 2.05
CA LYS A 104 -18.35 10.19 2.52
C LYS A 104 -18.68 8.71 2.61
N TYR A 105 -19.56 8.36 3.53
CA TYR A 105 -20.18 7.03 3.55
C TYR A 105 -21.14 6.86 2.37
N VAL A 106 -21.07 5.71 1.71
CA VAL A 106 -21.97 5.29 0.64
C VAL A 106 -22.62 3.95 0.99
N SER A 107 -23.80 3.71 0.46
CA SER A 107 -24.53 2.44 0.66
C SER A 107 -24.01 1.32 -0.23
N GLU A 108 -23.48 1.68 -1.39
CA GLU A 108 -22.99 0.79 -2.42
C GLU A 108 -21.75 1.40 -3.08
N VAL A 109 -20.80 0.58 -3.46
CA VAL A 109 -19.62 0.98 -4.21
C VAL A 109 -19.87 0.74 -5.70
N ARG A 110 -19.61 1.75 -6.51
CA ARG A 110 -19.75 1.69 -7.97
C ARG A 110 -18.47 2.15 -8.66
N SER A 111 -18.22 1.61 -9.83
CA SER A 111 -17.12 2.06 -10.70
C SER A 111 -17.48 3.39 -11.35
N ASP A 112 -16.60 4.38 -11.30
CA ASP A 112 -16.85 5.72 -11.85
C ASP A 112 -17.11 5.68 -13.38
N GLY A 113 -16.41 4.81 -14.11
CA GLY A 113 -16.52 4.78 -15.58
C GLY A 113 -17.74 4.03 -16.11
N SER A 114 -18.21 2.98 -15.41
CA SER A 114 -19.26 2.10 -15.90
C SER A 114 -20.53 2.13 -15.07
N ASP A 115 -20.51 2.79 -13.92
CA ASP A 115 -21.59 2.77 -12.91
C ASP A 115 -21.99 1.36 -12.44
N GLN A 116 -21.16 0.35 -12.71
CA GLN A 116 -21.40 -1.02 -12.28
C GLN A 116 -21.06 -1.20 -10.80
N PRO A 117 -21.83 -1.97 -10.05
CA PRO A 117 -21.50 -2.32 -8.68
C PRO A 117 -20.13 -3.02 -8.60
N VAL A 118 -19.33 -2.62 -7.62
CA VAL A 118 -18.03 -3.24 -7.33
C VAL A 118 -18.13 -3.96 -5.99
N SER A 119 -17.83 -5.26 -6.00
CA SER A 119 -17.80 -6.06 -4.77
C SER A 119 -16.55 -5.73 -3.97
N VAL A 120 -16.73 -5.01 -2.87
CA VAL A 120 -15.67 -4.63 -1.94
C VAL A 120 -15.95 -5.32 -0.60
N PRO A 121 -15.00 -6.10 -0.04
CA PRO A 121 -15.17 -6.68 1.29
C PRO A 121 -15.42 -5.62 2.35
N GLY A 122 -16.39 -5.85 3.23
CA GLY A 122 -16.80 -4.93 4.29
C GLY A 122 -18.31 -4.80 4.41
N SER A 123 -18.78 -4.29 5.53
CA SER A 123 -20.22 -4.07 5.79
C SER A 123 -20.65 -2.62 5.60
N LYS A 124 -19.69 -1.70 5.61
CA LYS A 124 -19.88 -0.25 5.36
C LYS A 124 -18.76 0.25 4.47
N TYR A 125 -19.07 1.28 3.68
CA TYR A 125 -18.15 1.79 2.69
C TYR A 125 -17.92 3.28 2.87
N LEU A 126 -16.65 3.68 3.00
CA LEU A 126 -16.23 5.07 2.97
C LEU A 126 -15.57 5.33 1.61
N LEU A 127 -16.19 6.18 0.79
CA LEU A 127 -15.67 6.57 -0.51
C LEU A 127 -14.81 7.82 -0.36
N LEU A 128 -13.53 7.70 -0.70
CA LEU A 128 -12.56 8.80 -0.82
C LEU A 128 -12.40 9.15 -2.30
N VAL A 129 -12.48 10.43 -2.63
CA VAL A 129 -12.22 10.95 -3.98
C VAL A 129 -11.12 11.99 -3.88
N LEU A 130 -10.07 11.83 -4.69
CA LEU A 130 -8.95 12.76 -4.82
C LEU A 130 -9.08 13.51 -6.14
N THR A 131 -8.90 14.85 -6.14
CA THR A 131 -8.98 15.68 -7.34
C THR A 131 -8.23 17.01 -7.20
N PRO A 132 -7.46 17.48 -8.24
CA PRO A 132 -7.07 16.71 -9.42
C PRO A 132 -6.04 15.63 -9.05
N ALA A 133 -6.24 14.42 -9.53
CA ALA A 133 -5.32 13.28 -9.28
C ALA A 133 -5.43 12.25 -10.38
N GLN A 134 -4.41 11.39 -10.48
CA GLN A 134 -4.42 10.18 -11.30
C GLN A 134 -3.75 9.01 -10.56
N ALA A 135 -4.11 7.78 -10.92
CA ALA A 135 -3.55 6.55 -10.38
C ALA A 135 -2.88 5.71 -11.47
N HIS A 136 -2.39 6.36 -12.51
CA HIS A 136 -1.66 5.74 -13.62
C HIS A 136 -0.41 6.56 -13.99
N ARG A 137 0.51 5.93 -14.68
CA ARG A 137 1.71 6.58 -15.24
C ARG A 137 1.36 7.28 -16.55
N GLU A 138 2.19 8.22 -16.97
CA GLU A 138 2.08 8.85 -18.32
C GLU A 138 2.05 7.82 -19.44
N THR A 139 2.69 6.66 -19.24
CA THR A 139 2.65 5.51 -20.19
C THR A 139 1.34 4.73 -20.14
N GLY A 140 0.36 5.12 -19.32
CA GLY A 140 -0.96 4.51 -19.20
C GLY A 140 -1.06 3.33 -18.22
N GLY A 141 0.06 2.80 -17.71
CA GLY A 141 0.03 1.70 -16.73
C GLY A 141 -0.41 2.17 -15.34
N PRO A 142 -1.31 1.43 -14.63
CA PRO A 142 -1.76 1.82 -13.30
C PRO A 142 -0.59 1.84 -12.30
N THR A 143 -0.63 2.78 -11.36
CA THR A 143 0.26 2.81 -10.20
C THR A 143 -0.35 2.06 -9.03
N VAL A 144 -1.66 2.21 -8.86
CA VAL A 144 -2.48 1.46 -7.91
C VAL A 144 -3.79 1.07 -8.60
N SER A 145 -4.33 -0.11 -8.30
CA SER A 145 -5.57 -0.59 -8.93
C SER A 145 -6.16 -1.78 -8.18
N GLY A 146 -7.42 -2.10 -8.45
CA GLY A 146 -8.08 -3.31 -8.01
C GLY A 146 -8.62 -3.28 -6.58
N VAL A 147 -9.07 -4.44 -6.11
CA VAL A 147 -9.63 -4.67 -4.78
C VAL A 147 -8.64 -5.45 -3.95
N HIS A 148 -8.34 -4.97 -2.75
CA HIS A 148 -7.35 -5.54 -1.85
C HIS A 148 -7.94 -5.74 -0.45
N ARG A 149 -7.77 -6.95 0.10
CA ARG A 149 -8.02 -7.21 1.52
C ARG A 149 -6.85 -6.70 2.35
N VAL A 150 -7.15 -6.11 3.48
CA VAL A 150 -6.15 -5.62 4.44
C VAL A 150 -6.33 -6.23 5.82
N ASP A 151 -7.52 -6.75 6.12
CA ASP A 151 -7.88 -7.53 7.31
C ASP A 151 -7.43 -6.87 8.64
N LEU A 152 -7.59 -5.54 8.74
CA LEU A 152 -7.37 -4.81 9.98
C LEU A 152 -8.65 -4.80 10.84
N PRO A 153 -8.59 -4.45 12.14
CA PRO A 153 -9.73 -4.47 13.02
C PRO A 153 -10.99 -3.76 12.52
N MET A 154 -10.84 -2.60 11.88
CA MET A 154 -11.96 -1.85 11.31
C MET A 154 -11.87 -1.75 9.79
N LEU A 155 -10.68 -1.56 9.22
CA LEU A 155 -10.45 -1.50 7.78
C LEU A 155 -10.27 -2.93 7.22
N GLU A 156 -11.30 -3.47 6.58
CA GLU A 156 -11.26 -4.81 6.00
C GLU A 156 -10.62 -4.84 4.61
N SER A 157 -10.86 -3.80 3.81
CA SER A 157 -10.37 -3.76 2.43
C SER A 157 -10.28 -2.33 1.89
N TYR A 158 -9.63 -2.18 0.73
CA TYR A 158 -9.79 -1.01 -0.14
C TYR A 158 -9.91 -1.44 -1.60
N ALA A 159 -10.50 -0.56 -2.41
CA ALA A 159 -10.65 -0.75 -3.84
C ALA A 159 -10.45 0.58 -4.58
N VAL A 160 -9.62 0.57 -5.64
CA VAL A 160 -9.57 1.69 -6.59
C VAL A 160 -10.71 1.46 -7.58
N VAL A 161 -11.71 2.34 -7.56
CA VAL A 161 -12.96 2.18 -8.33
C VAL A 161 -13.12 3.21 -9.43
N GLY A 162 -12.23 4.20 -9.48
CA GLY A 162 -12.15 5.20 -10.55
C GLY A 162 -10.76 5.80 -10.66
N ASP A 163 -10.33 6.03 -11.91
CA ASP A 163 -9.12 6.76 -12.29
C ASP A 163 -9.38 7.38 -13.67
N TYR A 164 -10.13 8.48 -13.68
CA TYR A 164 -10.59 9.09 -14.92
C TYR A 164 -10.81 10.60 -14.74
N GLU A 165 -10.50 11.38 -15.78
CA GLU A 165 -10.70 12.84 -15.87
C GLU A 165 -10.17 13.65 -14.66
N GLY A 166 -9.06 13.21 -14.09
CA GLY A 166 -8.45 13.89 -12.95
C GLY A 166 -9.12 13.56 -11.59
N TYR A 167 -9.92 12.51 -11.55
CA TYR A 167 -10.50 11.97 -10.32
C TYR A 167 -9.95 10.57 -10.04
N VAL A 168 -9.52 10.35 -8.81
CA VAL A 168 -9.20 9.01 -8.31
C VAL A 168 -10.15 8.69 -7.18
N SER A 169 -10.99 7.67 -7.40
CA SER A 169 -11.97 7.19 -6.42
C SER A 169 -11.51 5.91 -5.76
N ILE A 170 -11.47 5.91 -4.43
CA ILE A 170 -11.04 4.78 -3.62
C ILE A 170 -12.11 4.48 -2.58
N ALA A 171 -12.65 3.27 -2.61
CA ALA A 171 -13.59 2.79 -1.61
C ALA A 171 -12.84 2.04 -0.51
N LEU A 172 -13.13 2.38 0.75
CA LEU A 172 -12.65 1.67 1.93
C LEU A 172 -13.78 0.80 2.45
N GLY A 173 -13.59 -0.51 2.49
CA GLY A 173 -14.49 -1.47 3.09
C GLY A 173 -14.20 -1.59 4.60
N LEU A 174 -15.22 -1.35 5.42
CA LEU A 174 -15.13 -1.31 6.87
C LEU A 174 -15.99 -2.39 7.50
N ASN A 175 -15.57 -2.91 8.66
CA ASN A 175 -16.34 -3.87 9.45
C ASN A 175 -17.60 -3.27 10.09
N GLY A 176 -17.73 -1.95 10.10
CA GLY A 176 -18.88 -1.21 10.64
C GLY A 176 -18.81 0.27 10.33
N LYS A 177 -19.85 1.02 10.68
CA LYS A 177 -19.81 2.48 10.62
C LYS A 177 -19.05 3.01 11.83
N ALA A 178 -17.94 3.71 11.60
CA ALA A 178 -17.07 4.27 12.62
C ALA A 178 -16.76 5.73 12.34
N GLY A 179 -16.27 6.46 13.32
CA GLY A 179 -15.69 7.77 13.11
C GLY A 179 -14.44 7.68 12.23
N TYR A 180 -14.26 8.64 11.35
CA TYR A 180 -13.04 8.76 10.57
C TYR A 180 -12.51 10.20 10.60
N ARG A 181 -11.25 10.35 10.29
CA ARG A 181 -10.58 11.63 10.11
C ARG A 181 -9.58 11.54 8.97
N ILE A 182 -9.34 12.64 8.28
CA ILE A 182 -8.39 12.70 7.18
C ILE A 182 -7.33 13.73 7.53
N GLY A 183 -6.08 13.40 7.34
CA GLY A 183 -4.95 14.30 7.55
C GLY A 183 -3.97 14.24 6.39
N GLU A 184 -3.03 15.16 6.44
CA GLU A 184 -2.00 15.36 5.43
C GLU A 184 -0.63 15.27 6.08
N LEU A 185 0.30 14.70 5.37
CA LEU A 185 1.73 14.70 5.64
C LEU A 185 2.44 15.16 4.36
N ASP A 186 3.75 15.39 4.43
CA ASP A 186 4.52 15.72 3.24
C ASP A 186 4.39 14.60 2.18
N GLY A 187 3.84 14.96 1.01
CA GLY A 187 3.57 14.03 -0.09
C GLY A 187 2.56 12.92 0.22
N ARG A 188 1.66 13.07 1.21
CA ARG A 188 0.75 12.01 1.64
C ARG A 188 -0.58 12.55 2.13
N ILE A 189 -1.63 11.80 1.84
CA ILE A 189 -2.94 11.93 2.49
C ILE A 189 -3.18 10.64 3.27
N TYR A 190 -3.71 10.73 4.49
CA TYR A 190 -4.10 9.55 5.25
C TYR A 190 -5.53 9.64 5.74
N VAL A 191 -6.14 8.47 5.90
CA VAL A 191 -7.45 8.30 6.53
C VAL A 191 -7.25 7.40 7.74
N ASP A 192 -7.63 7.91 8.91
CA ASP A 192 -7.78 7.10 10.12
C ASP A 192 -9.24 6.72 10.27
N VAL A 193 -9.50 5.48 10.60
CA VAL A 193 -10.81 4.96 10.93
C VAL A 193 -10.77 4.42 12.35
N GLN A 194 -11.67 4.89 13.20
CA GLN A 194 -11.73 4.49 14.60
C GLN A 194 -11.97 2.98 14.72
N ALA A 195 -11.01 2.28 15.32
CA ALA A 195 -11.10 0.86 15.62
C ALA A 195 -11.51 0.70 17.10
N ARG A 196 -12.47 -0.19 17.36
CA ARG A 196 -12.92 -0.50 18.72
C ARG A 196 -12.22 -1.75 19.24
#